data_04eb54d368272df27629cadac28d81dd
#
_entry.id   04eb54d368272df27629cadac28d81dd
#
_cell.length_a   1.000
_cell.length_b   1.000
_cell.length_c   1.000
_cell.angle_alpha   90.00
_cell.angle_beta   90.00
_cell.angle_gamma   90.00
#
_symmetry.space_group_name_H-M   'P 1'
#
loop_
_entity.id
_entity.type
_entity.pdbx_description
1 polymer ?
#
loop_
_entity_poly.entity_id
_entity_poly.type
_entity_poly.pdbx_seq_one_letter_code
_entity_poly.pdbx_strand_id
1 'polypeptide(L)'
;MPLLLLESEVLNMNWLTKLRPSSRESSLFIILIVAVGGTGLINPRFLTGDGTRDLLTSTSVVALLAIGIAPIVVMRHIDLSIASTVGLSAWVVADFCAKNPSFTWVQCFVIGSIIGLAVGILNGLLVAGLRLPSLVVTLGTLYIVRGLVYVVSNSVDYNAQEMPESLLALGQKVYFGLLPFTFLMVIIAMILMALFMKYTKSGRDAYAIGSNPPAADLVGLKVFRRTFLAFVFSGVMAGVAGVFYLMRFAQVDSTAFYGQELAVVAAVVIGGVTIMGGSGTVVGAVIGALLVQTIQGGLAALGVDAFWKAAINGLLLIIAIYADRVLAVRNEKQLLAQRIRERI
;
A
#
# COMPACT_ATOMS: atom_id res chain seq x y z
N MET A 1 -52.41 23.82 9.69
CA MET A 1 -51.29 24.77 9.58
C MET A 1 -50.03 24.30 10.31
N PRO A 2 -49.71 22.96 10.34
CA PRO A 2 -48.39 22.50 10.78
C PRO A 2 -47.57 21.77 9.71
N LEU A 3 -48.04 21.67 8.44
CA LEU A 3 -47.30 20.95 7.40
C LEU A 3 -46.31 21.82 6.61
N LEU A 4 -46.44 23.15 6.71
CA LEU A 4 -45.56 24.11 6.00
C LEU A 4 -44.24 24.42 6.72
N LEU A 5 -44.11 24.06 7.99
CA LEU A 5 -42.89 24.27 8.75
C LEU A 5 -41.88 23.10 8.62
N LEU A 6 -42.28 21.93 8.15
CA LEU A 6 -41.42 20.80 7.88
C LEU A 6 -40.74 20.90 6.52
N GLU A 7 -41.30 21.61 5.55
CA GLU A 7 -40.65 21.86 4.24
C GLU A 7 -39.51 22.87 4.32
N SER A 8 -39.52 23.81 5.26
CA SER A 8 -38.48 24.81 5.41
C SER A 8 -37.19 24.28 6.04
N GLU A 9 -37.25 23.24 6.89
CA GLU A 9 -36.06 22.59 7.45
C GLU A 9 -35.40 21.62 6.48
N VAL A 10 -36.16 21.00 5.57
CA VAL A 10 -35.61 20.12 4.52
C VAL A 10 -34.87 20.93 3.44
N LEU A 11 -35.25 22.17 3.20
CA LEU A 11 -34.61 23.06 2.23
C LEU A 11 -33.25 23.62 2.70
N ASN A 12 -32.97 23.63 4.01
CA ASN A 12 -31.71 24.14 4.54
C ASN A 12 -30.57 23.10 4.63
N MET A 13 -30.80 21.84 4.27
CA MET A 13 -29.78 20.80 4.24
C MET A 13 -29.04 20.68 2.90
N ASN A 14 -29.34 21.52 1.93
CA ASN A 14 -28.71 21.53 0.60
C ASN A 14 -27.23 22.00 0.60
N TRP A 15 -26.73 22.59 1.68
CA TRP A 15 -25.31 22.92 1.80
C TRP A 15 -24.45 21.67 2.05
N LEU A 16 -24.98 20.66 2.75
CA LEU A 16 -24.30 19.37 2.96
C LEU A 16 -24.19 18.56 1.67
N THR A 17 -25.11 18.72 0.72
CA THR A 17 -25.03 18.06 -0.59
C THR A 17 -23.99 18.71 -1.51
N LYS A 18 -23.68 20.00 -1.30
CA LYS A 18 -22.60 20.72 -2.02
C LYS A 18 -21.21 20.31 -1.52
N LEU A 19 -21.10 19.75 -0.32
CA LEU A 19 -19.86 19.20 0.26
C LEU A 19 -19.62 17.71 -0.09
N ARG A 20 -20.49 17.10 -0.89
CA ARG A 20 -20.21 15.75 -1.38
C ARG A 20 -18.99 15.79 -2.29
N PRO A 21 -17.86 15.20 -1.88
CA PRO A 21 -16.69 15.16 -2.72
C PRO A 21 -17.05 14.47 -4.03
N SER A 22 -16.66 15.10 -5.13
CA SER A 22 -16.98 14.66 -6.50
C SER A 22 -16.24 13.39 -6.91
N SER A 23 -15.26 12.96 -6.11
CA SER A 23 -14.48 11.75 -6.35
C SER A 23 -14.24 10.97 -5.05
N ARG A 24 -14.01 9.66 -5.17
CA ARG A 24 -13.67 8.78 -4.04
C ARG A 24 -12.39 9.24 -3.32
N GLU A 25 -11.43 9.73 -4.07
CA GLU A 25 -10.16 10.25 -3.54
C GLU A 25 -10.36 11.49 -2.67
N SER A 26 -11.26 12.39 -3.08
CA SER A 26 -11.60 13.58 -2.27
C SER A 26 -12.23 13.21 -0.94
N SER A 27 -13.08 12.16 -0.90
CA SER A 27 -13.64 11.64 0.35
C SER A 27 -12.55 11.07 1.26
N LEU A 28 -11.64 10.29 0.71
CA LEU A 28 -10.50 9.71 1.45
C LEU A 28 -9.58 10.80 1.99
N PHE A 29 -9.35 11.85 1.22
CA PHE A 29 -8.53 12.97 1.65
C PHE A 29 -9.17 13.74 2.83
N ILE A 30 -10.49 13.93 2.81
CA ILE A 30 -11.22 14.51 3.94
C ILE A 30 -11.09 13.62 5.19
N ILE A 31 -11.28 12.30 5.04
CA ILE A 31 -11.13 11.34 6.13
C ILE A 31 -9.70 11.39 6.70
N LEU A 32 -8.69 11.50 5.83
CA LEU A 32 -7.29 11.64 6.25
C LEU A 32 -7.08 12.93 7.06
N ILE A 33 -7.60 14.07 6.60
CA ILE A 33 -7.51 15.34 7.33
C ILE A 33 -8.16 15.20 8.72
N VAL A 34 -9.33 14.59 8.79
CA VAL A 34 -10.04 14.37 10.07
C VAL A 34 -9.23 13.43 10.97
N ALA A 35 -8.64 12.37 10.43
CA ALA A 35 -7.82 11.43 11.20
C ALA A 35 -6.54 12.10 11.73
N VAL A 36 -5.82 12.86 10.89
CA VAL A 36 -4.63 13.61 11.28
C VAL A 36 -4.98 14.68 12.33
N GLY A 37 -6.05 15.44 12.10
CA GLY A 37 -6.51 16.45 13.05
C GLY A 37 -6.95 15.84 14.40
N GLY A 38 -7.72 14.76 14.37
CA GLY A 38 -8.13 14.03 15.57
C GLY A 38 -6.94 13.47 16.36
N THR A 39 -5.97 12.86 15.68
CA THR A 39 -4.72 12.40 16.30
C THR A 39 -3.92 13.57 16.90
N GLY A 40 -3.89 14.69 16.17
CA GLY A 40 -3.22 15.91 16.63
C GLY A 40 -3.84 16.54 17.89
N LEU A 41 -5.17 16.43 18.05
CA LEU A 41 -5.86 16.87 19.27
C LEU A 41 -5.49 16.01 20.48
N ILE A 42 -5.26 14.70 20.26
CA ILE A 42 -4.83 13.76 21.30
C ILE A 42 -3.35 13.95 21.64
N ASN A 43 -2.52 14.10 20.62
CA ASN A 43 -1.08 14.34 20.77
C ASN A 43 -0.62 15.48 19.86
N PRO A 44 -0.48 16.71 20.42
CA PRO A 44 -0.06 17.89 19.63
C PRO A 44 1.29 17.72 18.91
N ARG A 45 2.18 16.85 19.41
CA ARG A 45 3.45 16.53 18.75
C ARG A 45 3.24 15.99 17.33
N PHE A 46 2.11 15.33 17.08
CA PHE A 46 1.78 14.76 15.76
C PHE A 46 1.64 15.83 14.66
N LEU A 47 1.24 17.06 15.03
CA LEU A 47 1.10 18.20 14.13
C LEU A 47 2.36 19.06 14.03
N THR A 48 3.42 18.75 14.81
CA THR A 48 4.71 19.45 14.67
C THR A 48 5.41 19.04 13.36
N GLY A 49 6.39 19.85 12.93
CA GLY A 49 7.22 19.51 11.76
C GLY A 49 7.89 18.14 11.90
N ASP A 50 8.39 17.81 13.10
CA ASP A 50 9.03 16.52 13.37
C ASP A 50 8.04 15.37 13.37
N GLY A 51 6.86 15.53 13.98
CA GLY A 51 5.81 14.52 13.97
C GLY A 51 5.30 14.24 12.56
N THR A 52 5.13 15.29 11.75
CA THR A 52 4.73 15.14 10.34
C THR A 52 5.81 14.43 9.52
N ARG A 53 7.10 14.77 9.71
CA ARG A 53 8.22 14.06 9.06
C ARG A 53 8.24 12.58 9.43
N ASP A 54 8.03 12.29 10.71
CA ASP A 54 7.99 10.92 11.23
C ASP A 54 6.85 10.11 10.60
N LEU A 55 5.66 10.69 10.51
CA LEU A 55 4.51 10.09 9.82
C LEU A 55 4.83 9.83 8.35
N LEU A 56 5.35 10.81 7.62
CA LEU A 56 5.67 10.66 6.19
C LEU A 56 6.75 9.61 5.95
N THR A 57 7.80 9.58 6.80
CA THR A 57 8.87 8.58 6.69
C THR A 57 8.34 7.16 6.98
N SER A 58 7.54 7.00 8.03
CA SER A 58 6.91 5.71 8.37
C SER A 58 5.95 5.25 7.29
N THR A 59 5.19 6.18 6.70
CA THR A 59 4.28 5.89 5.58
C THR A 59 5.03 5.45 4.33
N SER A 60 6.27 5.91 4.11
CA SER A 60 7.00 5.67 2.85
C SER A 60 7.15 4.19 2.54
N VAL A 61 7.41 3.35 3.54
CA VAL A 61 7.53 1.89 3.35
C VAL A 61 6.20 1.28 2.90
N VAL A 62 5.13 1.54 3.65
CA VAL A 62 3.78 0.99 3.37
C VAL A 62 3.23 1.55 2.06
N ALA A 63 3.44 2.84 1.78
CA ALA A 63 2.96 3.46 0.55
C ALA A 63 3.68 2.92 -0.70
N LEU A 64 4.99 2.67 -0.62
CA LEU A 64 5.73 2.05 -1.72
C LEU A 64 5.22 0.63 -2.01
N LEU A 65 4.93 -0.16 -0.98
CA LEU A 65 4.30 -1.47 -1.11
C LEU A 65 2.89 -1.37 -1.68
N ALA A 66 2.09 -0.39 -1.22
CA ALA A 66 0.75 -0.15 -1.75
C ALA A 66 0.77 0.19 -3.25
N ILE A 67 1.75 0.98 -3.71
CA ILE A 67 1.99 1.25 -5.13
C ILE A 67 2.34 -0.06 -5.87
N GLY A 68 3.18 -0.91 -5.26
CA GLY A 68 3.60 -2.19 -5.82
C GLY A 68 2.44 -3.16 -6.04
N ILE A 69 1.57 -3.34 -5.03
CA ILE A 69 0.48 -4.31 -5.11
C ILE A 69 -0.80 -3.77 -5.78
N ALA A 70 -0.96 -2.45 -5.94
CA ALA A 70 -2.17 -1.89 -6.54
C ALA A 70 -2.51 -2.50 -7.91
N PRO A 71 -1.58 -2.68 -8.87
CA PRO A 71 -1.87 -3.35 -10.14
C PRO A 71 -2.29 -4.81 -9.99
N ILE A 72 -1.73 -5.52 -9.00
CA ILE A 72 -2.05 -6.92 -8.70
C ILE A 72 -3.50 -7.00 -8.20
N VAL A 73 -3.88 -6.13 -7.25
CA VAL A 73 -5.25 -6.10 -6.70
C VAL A 73 -6.26 -5.69 -7.76
N VAL A 74 -5.94 -4.71 -8.62
CA VAL A 74 -6.75 -4.35 -9.78
C VAL A 74 -7.04 -5.56 -10.67
N MET A 75 -6.10 -6.51 -10.82
CA MET A 75 -6.27 -7.74 -11.61
C MET A 75 -6.86 -8.92 -10.82
N ARG A 76 -7.45 -8.70 -9.63
CA ARG A 76 -8.05 -9.71 -8.72
C ARG A 76 -7.04 -10.67 -8.10
N HIS A 77 -5.80 -10.26 -7.93
CA HIS A 77 -4.78 -11.02 -7.23
C HIS A 77 -4.40 -10.33 -5.93
N ILE A 78 -3.83 -11.09 -4.99
CA ILE A 78 -3.31 -10.57 -3.72
C ILE A 78 -1.89 -11.09 -3.56
N ASP A 79 -0.98 -10.21 -3.11
CA ASP A 79 0.40 -10.57 -2.76
C ASP A 79 0.65 -10.28 -1.28
N LEU A 80 0.71 -11.35 -0.48
CA LEU A 80 1.02 -11.26 0.95
C LEU A 80 2.51 -11.46 1.23
N SER A 81 3.30 -11.91 0.25
CA SER A 81 4.74 -12.15 0.42
C SER A 81 5.56 -10.87 0.55
N ILE A 82 4.97 -9.71 0.23
CA ILE A 82 5.64 -8.41 0.23
C ILE A 82 6.30 -8.09 1.56
N ALA A 83 5.66 -8.41 2.71
CA ALA A 83 6.21 -8.10 4.03
C ALA A 83 7.45 -8.93 4.35
N SER A 84 7.45 -10.22 4.02
CA SER A 84 8.63 -11.08 4.19
C SER A 84 9.75 -10.69 3.21
N THR A 85 9.40 -10.23 1.99
CA THR A 85 10.35 -9.72 1.01
C THR A 85 11.04 -8.45 1.49
N VAL A 86 10.31 -7.53 2.16
CA VAL A 86 10.90 -6.36 2.83
C VAL A 86 11.91 -6.79 3.88
N GLY A 87 11.54 -7.74 4.76
CA GLY A 87 12.42 -8.25 5.81
C GLY A 87 13.67 -8.90 5.25
N LEU A 88 13.54 -9.78 4.24
CA LEU A 88 14.67 -10.41 3.57
C LEU A 88 15.58 -9.38 2.91
N SER A 89 15.01 -8.43 2.17
CA SER A 89 15.76 -7.39 1.50
C SER A 89 16.52 -6.51 2.50
N ALA A 90 15.85 -6.06 3.56
CA ALA A 90 16.48 -5.24 4.59
C ALA A 90 17.64 -5.98 5.25
N TRP A 91 17.41 -7.23 5.66
CA TRP A 91 18.44 -8.00 6.35
C TRP A 91 19.65 -8.30 5.44
N VAL A 92 19.43 -8.79 4.21
CA VAL A 92 20.51 -9.12 3.28
C VAL A 92 21.29 -7.86 2.89
N VAL A 93 20.62 -6.74 2.65
CA VAL A 93 21.32 -5.46 2.36
C VAL A 93 22.21 -5.06 3.54
N ALA A 94 21.73 -5.18 4.78
CA ALA A 94 22.50 -4.87 5.97
C ALA A 94 23.73 -5.80 6.12
N ASP A 95 23.56 -7.11 5.89
CA ASP A 95 24.65 -8.08 5.91
C ASP A 95 25.76 -7.74 4.88
N PHE A 96 25.34 -7.38 3.66
CA PHE A 96 26.30 -6.92 2.65
C PHE A 96 27.02 -5.63 3.06
N CYS A 97 26.33 -4.68 3.68
CA CYS A 97 26.93 -3.44 4.18
C CYS A 97 27.94 -3.72 5.28
N ALA A 98 27.60 -4.57 6.26
CA ALA A 98 28.49 -4.93 7.36
C ALA A 98 29.79 -5.60 6.87
N LYS A 99 29.69 -6.43 5.84
CA LYS A 99 30.85 -7.13 5.24
C LYS A 99 31.67 -6.24 4.30
N ASN A 100 31.12 -5.12 3.83
CA ASN A 100 31.73 -4.25 2.84
C ASN A 100 31.56 -2.77 3.23
N PRO A 101 32.43 -2.21 4.05
CA PRO A 101 32.31 -0.81 4.53
C PRO A 101 32.34 0.26 3.45
N SER A 102 32.81 -0.08 2.24
CA SER A 102 32.82 0.83 1.08
C SER A 102 31.50 0.88 0.29
N PHE A 103 30.48 0.13 0.74
CA PHE A 103 29.17 0.15 0.09
C PHE A 103 28.53 1.53 0.14
N THR A 104 27.79 1.85 -0.91
CA THR A 104 27.06 3.10 -1.06
C THR A 104 25.58 2.84 -1.09
N TRP A 105 24.79 3.89 -0.88
CA TRP A 105 23.33 3.80 -0.98
C TRP A 105 22.85 3.21 -2.32
N VAL A 106 23.56 3.47 -3.44
CA VAL A 106 23.21 2.92 -4.77
C VAL A 106 23.25 1.39 -4.77
N GLN A 107 24.30 0.80 -4.20
CA GLN A 107 24.46 -0.65 -4.13
C GLN A 107 23.39 -1.27 -3.23
N CYS A 108 22.99 -0.60 -2.13
CA CYS A 108 21.89 -1.03 -1.29
C CYS A 108 20.57 -1.14 -2.08
N PHE A 109 20.26 -0.13 -2.89
CA PHE A 109 19.05 -0.16 -3.75
C PHE A 109 19.13 -1.23 -4.83
N VAL A 110 20.28 -1.45 -5.43
CA VAL A 110 20.47 -2.50 -6.44
C VAL A 110 20.26 -3.88 -5.83
N ILE A 111 20.88 -4.19 -4.68
CA ILE A 111 20.74 -5.49 -4.00
C ILE A 111 19.29 -5.70 -3.56
N GLY A 112 18.69 -4.70 -2.90
CA GLY A 112 17.29 -4.78 -2.48
C GLY A 112 16.35 -5.06 -3.66
N SER A 113 16.56 -4.35 -4.79
CA SER A 113 15.78 -4.56 -6.01
C SER A 113 15.95 -5.95 -6.60
N ILE A 114 17.17 -6.52 -6.59
CA ILE A 114 17.45 -7.88 -7.08
C ILE A 114 16.73 -8.92 -6.21
N ILE A 115 16.77 -8.78 -4.90
CA ILE A 115 16.07 -9.68 -3.97
C ILE A 115 14.57 -9.65 -4.23
N GLY A 116 14.00 -8.44 -4.28
CA GLY A 116 12.58 -8.29 -4.58
C GLY A 116 12.20 -8.81 -5.97
N LEU A 117 13.04 -8.58 -6.98
CA LEU A 117 12.88 -9.10 -8.33
C LEU A 117 12.79 -10.63 -8.33
N ALA A 118 13.68 -11.32 -7.60
CA ALA A 118 13.70 -12.78 -7.52
C ALA A 118 12.40 -13.34 -6.93
N VAL A 119 11.89 -12.75 -5.84
CA VAL A 119 10.61 -13.15 -5.24
C VAL A 119 9.44 -12.83 -6.16
N GLY A 120 9.45 -11.67 -6.81
CA GLY A 120 8.41 -11.25 -7.76
C GLY A 120 8.35 -12.16 -8.99
N ILE A 121 9.49 -12.59 -9.53
CA ILE A 121 9.57 -13.57 -10.63
C ILE A 121 8.98 -14.91 -10.17
N LEU A 122 9.37 -15.42 -9.00
CA LEU A 122 8.86 -16.67 -8.46
C LEU A 122 7.32 -16.63 -8.35
N ASN A 123 6.76 -15.63 -7.68
CA ASN A 123 5.31 -15.48 -7.55
C ASN A 123 4.62 -15.30 -8.90
N GLY A 124 5.20 -14.48 -9.77
CA GLY A 124 4.65 -14.25 -11.11
C GLY A 124 4.60 -15.52 -11.96
N LEU A 125 5.63 -16.38 -11.91
CA LEU A 125 5.65 -17.66 -12.62
C LEU A 125 4.61 -18.63 -12.05
N LEU A 126 4.49 -18.72 -10.73
CA LEU A 126 3.53 -19.63 -10.10
C LEU A 126 2.09 -19.18 -10.33
N VAL A 127 1.80 -17.88 -10.21
CA VAL A 127 0.43 -17.37 -10.35
C VAL A 127 0.04 -17.25 -11.82
N ALA A 128 0.83 -16.57 -12.64
CA ALA A 128 0.48 -16.32 -14.02
C ALA A 128 0.81 -17.52 -14.93
N GLY A 129 1.93 -18.21 -14.70
CA GLY A 129 2.39 -19.32 -15.52
C GLY A 129 1.62 -20.61 -15.22
N LEU A 130 1.57 -21.03 -13.97
CA LEU A 130 0.87 -22.23 -13.54
C LEU A 130 -0.61 -22.00 -13.19
N ARG A 131 -1.09 -20.74 -13.28
CA ARG A 131 -2.48 -20.34 -12.98
C ARG A 131 -2.93 -20.73 -11.57
N LEU A 132 -2.01 -20.75 -10.61
CA LEU A 132 -2.33 -21.05 -9.22
C LEU A 132 -3.01 -19.85 -8.53
N PRO A 133 -3.88 -20.07 -7.54
CA PRO A 133 -4.50 -19.00 -6.77
C PRO A 133 -3.44 -18.13 -6.09
N SER A 134 -3.44 -16.82 -6.36
CA SER A 134 -2.41 -15.90 -5.86
C SER A 134 -2.30 -15.89 -4.34
N LEU A 135 -3.43 -15.95 -3.62
CA LEU A 135 -3.46 -15.98 -2.17
C LEU A 135 -2.68 -17.19 -1.61
N VAL A 136 -2.86 -18.36 -2.19
CA VAL A 136 -2.16 -19.59 -1.76
C VAL A 136 -0.67 -19.50 -2.05
N VAL A 137 -0.31 -19.07 -3.28
CA VAL A 137 1.09 -18.91 -3.68
C VAL A 137 1.81 -17.91 -2.78
N THR A 138 1.23 -16.71 -2.60
CA THR A 138 1.91 -15.65 -1.85
C THR A 138 1.93 -15.88 -0.35
N LEU A 139 0.96 -16.61 0.21
CA LEU A 139 1.05 -17.12 1.58
C LEU A 139 2.18 -18.13 1.71
N GLY A 140 2.27 -19.09 0.78
CA GLY A 140 3.39 -20.04 0.78
C GLY A 140 4.75 -19.35 0.68
N THR A 141 4.88 -18.41 -0.26
CA THR A 141 6.11 -17.62 -0.44
C THR A 141 6.41 -16.74 0.78
N LEU A 142 5.40 -16.17 1.43
CA LEU A 142 5.57 -15.42 2.68
C LEU A 142 6.30 -16.26 3.74
N TYR A 143 5.83 -17.48 3.97
CA TYR A 143 6.44 -18.36 4.97
C TYR A 143 7.82 -18.88 4.53
N ILE A 144 8.00 -19.20 3.24
CA ILE A 144 9.30 -19.63 2.70
C ILE A 144 10.33 -18.51 2.88
N VAL A 145 10.00 -17.30 2.44
CA VAL A 145 10.91 -16.14 2.54
C VAL A 145 11.16 -15.77 4.00
N ARG A 146 10.15 -15.83 4.86
CA ARG A 146 10.32 -15.60 6.31
C ARG A 146 11.23 -16.65 6.93
N GLY A 147 11.04 -17.93 6.59
CA GLY A 147 11.93 -19.02 7.03
C GLY A 147 13.37 -18.80 6.55
N LEU A 148 13.56 -18.36 5.30
CA LEU A 148 14.89 -17.99 4.79
C LEU A 148 15.55 -16.89 5.62
N VAL A 149 14.80 -15.82 5.98
CA VAL A 149 15.34 -14.77 6.84
C VAL A 149 15.87 -15.35 8.15
N TYR A 150 15.11 -16.21 8.84
CA TYR A 150 15.54 -16.82 10.08
C TYR A 150 16.81 -17.70 9.90
N VAL A 151 16.88 -18.47 8.81
CA VAL A 151 18.04 -19.34 8.53
C VAL A 151 19.28 -18.52 8.19
N VAL A 152 19.15 -17.51 7.28
CA VAL A 152 20.33 -16.75 6.84
C VAL A 152 20.79 -15.74 7.90
N SER A 153 19.87 -15.22 8.71
CA SER A 153 20.23 -14.28 9.78
C SER A 153 21.00 -14.96 10.92
N ASN A 154 20.75 -16.24 11.16
CA ASN A 154 21.36 -16.95 12.27
C ASN A 154 21.33 -16.15 13.59
N SER A 155 20.20 -15.42 13.82
CA SER A 155 20.02 -14.51 14.95
C SER A 155 21.01 -13.32 15.03
N VAL A 156 21.62 -12.96 13.91
CA VAL A 156 22.48 -11.76 13.84
C VAL A 156 21.60 -10.57 13.50
N ASP A 157 21.71 -9.52 14.31
CA ASP A 157 21.06 -8.24 14.13
C ASP A 157 22.09 -7.22 13.67
N TYR A 158 21.69 -6.28 12.83
CA TYR A 158 22.52 -5.19 12.35
C TYR A 158 21.97 -3.85 12.84
N ASN A 159 22.89 -2.94 13.17
CA ASN A 159 22.61 -1.60 13.72
C ASN A 159 23.22 -0.52 12.82
N ALA A 160 23.01 0.74 13.21
CA ALA A 160 23.46 1.91 12.46
C ALA A 160 24.98 1.90 12.12
N GLN A 161 25.79 1.29 13.01
CA GLN A 161 27.26 1.25 12.84
C GLN A 161 27.70 0.41 11.65
N GLU A 162 26.90 -0.60 11.25
CA GLU A 162 27.18 -1.45 10.09
C GLU A 162 26.59 -0.91 8.79
N MET A 163 25.81 0.19 8.87
CA MET A 163 25.20 0.80 7.68
C MET A 163 26.11 1.86 7.07
N PRO A 164 26.14 2.00 5.72
CA PRO A 164 26.85 3.08 5.07
C PRO A 164 26.34 4.45 5.52
N GLU A 165 27.23 5.35 5.87
CA GLU A 165 26.89 6.72 6.23
C GLU A 165 26.08 7.41 5.12
N SER A 166 26.42 7.15 3.86
CA SER A 166 25.70 7.68 2.69
C SER A 166 24.23 7.24 2.64
N LEU A 167 23.89 6.02 3.11
CA LEU A 167 22.52 5.53 3.19
C LEU A 167 21.74 6.21 4.31
N LEU A 168 22.33 6.31 5.51
CA LEU A 168 21.72 6.93 6.67
C LEU A 168 21.52 8.44 6.46
N ALA A 169 22.51 9.13 5.91
CA ALA A 169 22.42 10.55 5.56
C ALA A 169 21.32 10.82 4.53
N LEU A 170 21.15 9.93 3.53
CA LEU A 170 20.06 10.02 2.57
C LEU A 170 18.70 9.80 3.22
N GLY A 171 18.59 8.86 4.17
CA GLY A 171 17.36 8.61 4.93
C GLY A 171 16.92 9.77 5.82
N GLN A 172 17.88 10.54 6.33
CA GLN A 172 17.64 11.73 7.15
C GLN A 172 17.40 13.01 6.34
N LYS A 173 17.65 12.96 5.02
CA LYS A 173 17.52 14.14 4.15
C LYS A 173 16.07 14.58 4.03
N VAL A 174 15.84 15.87 4.30
CA VAL A 174 14.54 16.52 4.23
C VAL A 174 14.57 17.66 3.22
N TYR A 175 13.59 17.69 2.33
CA TYR A 175 13.43 18.76 1.34
C TYR A 175 12.35 19.75 1.80
N PHE A 176 12.54 21.02 1.46
CA PHE A 176 11.60 22.12 1.80
C PHE A 176 11.26 22.16 3.31
N GLY A 177 12.16 21.70 4.17
CA GLY A 177 11.97 21.68 5.61
C GLY A 177 10.95 20.67 6.17
N LEU A 178 10.22 19.94 5.33
CA LEU A 178 9.14 19.04 5.75
C LEU A 178 9.14 17.68 5.05
N LEU A 179 9.57 17.57 3.80
CA LEU A 179 9.41 16.41 2.95
C LEU A 179 10.62 15.46 3.03
N PRO A 180 10.52 14.29 3.70
CA PRO A 180 11.61 13.30 3.73
C PRO A 180 11.92 12.76 2.34
N PHE A 181 13.19 12.45 2.07
CA PHE A 181 13.63 11.85 0.81
C PHE A 181 12.82 10.60 0.44
N THR A 182 12.58 9.70 1.38
CA THR A 182 11.82 8.47 1.15
C THR A 182 10.39 8.75 0.68
N PHE A 183 9.72 9.75 1.27
CA PHE A 183 8.37 10.11 0.85
C PHE A 183 8.35 10.87 -0.49
N LEU A 184 9.37 11.65 -0.79
CA LEU A 184 9.55 12.25 -2.13
C LEU A 184 9.65 11.17 -3.20
N MET A 185 10.40 10.08 -2.95
CA MET A 185 10.48 8.94 -3.86
C MET A 185 9.15 8.22 -4.01
N VAL A 186 8.35 8.11 -2.94
CA VAL A 186 6.98 7.59 -3.01
C VAL A 186 6.10 8.45 -3.91
N ILE A 187 6.16 9.78 -3.79
CA ILE A 187 5.39 10.69 -4.65
C ILE A 187 5.79 10.49 -6.12
N ILE A 188 7.08 10.41 -6.43
CA ILE A 188 7.56 10.17 -7.79
C ILE A 188 7.06 8.82 -8.31
N ALA A 189 7.21 7.74 -7.52
CA ALA A 189 6.72 6.41 -7.88
C ALA A 189 5.20 6.38 -8.08
N MET A 190 4.45 7.06 -7.20
CA MET A 190 2.99 7.21 -7.31
C MET A 190 2.58 7.90 -8.62
N ILE A 191 3.22 9.01 -8.96
CA ILE A 191 2.92 9.75 -10.20
C ILE A 191 3.23 8.88 -11.41
N LEU A 192 4.42 8.27 -11.47
CA LEU A 192 4.84 7.42 -12.58
C LEU A 192 3.88 6.24 -12.75
N MET A 193 3.52 5.58 -11.65
CA MET A 193 2.62 4.41 -11.70
C MET A 193 1.17 4.82 -12.01
N ALA A 194 0.69 5.95 -11.51
CA ALA A 194 -0.63 6.49 -11.86
C ALA A 194 -0.73 6.83 -13.36
N LEU A 195 0.30 7.48 -13.91
CA LEU A 195 0.39 7.76 -15.35
C LEU A 195 0.48 6.47 -16.18
N PHE A 196 1.28 5.49 -15.72
CA PHE A 196 1.38 4.18 -16.36
C PHE A 196 0.02 3.49 -16.41
N MET A 197 -0.67 3.38 -15.28
CA MET A 197 -1.99 2.72 -15.20
C MET A 197 -3.04 3.42 -16.06
N LYS A 198 -3.04 4.75 -16.11
CA LYS A 198 -4.04 5.55 -16.83
C LYS A 198 -3.78 5.61 -18.34
N TYR A 199 -2.54 5.84 -18.77
CA TYR A 199 -2.24 6.21 -20.15
C TYR A 199 -1.62 5.09 -20.99
N THR A 200 -1.06 4.03 -20.38
CA THR A 200 -0.45 2.95 -21.15
C THR A 200 -1.48 1.87 -21.51
N LYS A 201 -1.21 1.12 -22.61
CA LYS A 201 -1.99 -0.05 -22.97
C LYS A 201 -1.95 -1.11 -21.84
N SER A 202 -0.77 -1.29 -21.23
CA SER A 202 -0.57 -2.27 -20.13
C SER A 202 -1.40 -1.95 -18.90
N GLY A 203 -1.49 -0.67 -18.53
CA GLY A 203 -2.33 -0.23 -17.41
C GLY A 203 -3.82 -0.45 -17.70
N ARG A 204 -4.30 -0.07 -18.91
CA ARG A 204 -5.70 -0.31 -19.29
C ARG A 204 -6.03 -1.80 -19.38
N ASP A 205 -5.10 -2.62 -19.89
CA ASP A 205 -5.27 -4.08 -19.91
C ASP A 205 -5.44 -4.64 -18.49
N ALA A 206 -4.73 -4.13 -17.49
CA ALA A 206 -4.87 -4.57 -16.10
C ALA A 206 -6.29 -4.35 -15.56
N TYR A 207 -6.88 -3.17 -15.82
CA TYR A 207 -8.28 -2.90 -15.46
C TYR A 207 -9.27 -3.81 -16.20
N ALA A 208 -9.06 -4.04 -17.49
CA ALA A 208 -9.91 -4.92 -18.30
C ALA A 208 -9.84 -6.37 -17.80
N ILE A 209 -8.64 -6.89 -17.52
CA ILE A 209 -8.42 -8.22 -16.95
C ILE A 209 -9.15 -8.35 -15.61
N GLY A 210 -9.01 -7.35 -14.74
CA GLY A 210 -9.66 -7.36 -13.43
C GLY A 210 -11.19 -7.24 -13.50
N SER A 211 -11.73 -6.52 -14.48
CA SER A 211 -13.18 -6.38 -14.64
C SER A 211 -13.85 -7.68 -15.03
N ASN A 212 -13.28 -8.40 -16.03
CA ASN A 212 -13.81 -9.67 -16.48
C ASN A 212 -12.68 -10.56 -17.05
N PRO A 213 -12.01 -11.37 -16.18
CA PRO A 213 -10.89 -12.21 -16.63
C PRO A 213 -11.22 -13.18 -17.78
N PRO A 214 -12.38 -13.90 -17.79
CA PRO A 214 -12.74 -14.75 -18.90
C PRO A 214 -12.89 -14.00 -20.22
N ALA A 215 -13.56 -12.84 -20.22
CA ALA A 215 -13.72 -12.02 -21.41
C ALA A 215 -12.37 -11.45 -21.89
N ALA A 216 -11.49 -11.06 -20.98
CA ALA A 216 -10.16 -10.57 -21.31
C ALA A 216 -9.32 -11.61 -22.07
N ASP A 217 -9.41 -12.88 -21.69
CA ASP A 217 -8.72 -13.98 -22.36
C ASP A 217 -9.30 -14.22 -23.77
N LEU A 218 -10.63 -14.20 -23.90
CA LEU A 218 -11.34 -14.37 -25.17
C LEU A 218 -11.01 -13.29 -26.22
N VAL A 219 -10.81 -12.04 -25.79
CA VAL A 219 -10.42 -10.95 -26.70
C VAL A 219 -8.91 -10.86 -26.94
N GLY A 220 -8.14 -11.87 -26.48
CA GLY A 220 -6.70 -12.00 -26.73
C GLY A 220 -5.82 -11.05 -25.95
N LEU A 221 -6.25 -10.55 -24.79
CA LEU A 221 -5.38 -9.83 -23.89
C LEU A 221 -4.28 -10.75 -23.34
N LYS A 222 -3.05 -10.25 -23.25
CA LYS A 222 -1.90 -11.02 -22.78
C LYS A 222 -1.92 -11.16 -21.25
N VAL A 223 -2.92 -11.88 -20.69
CA VAL A 223 -3.17 -12.03 -19.24
C VAL A 223 -1.92 -12.49 -18.54
N PHE A 224 -1.30 -13.59 -18.99
CA PHE A 224 -0.03 -14.07 -18.42
C PHE A 224 1.01 -12.96 -18.26
N ARG A 225 1.31 -12.25 -19.34
CA ARG A 225 2.36 -11.22 -19.34
C ARG A 225 2.04 -10.06 -18.40
N ARG A 226 0.76 -9.65 -18.34
CA ARG A 226 0.33 -8.53 -17.47
C ARG A 226 0.42 -8.92 -16.01
N THR A 227 -0.09 -10.09 -15.65
CA THR A 227 -0.04 -10.60 -14.27
C THR A 227 1.40 -10.86 -13.84
N PHE A 228 2.20 -11.53 -14.67
CA PHE A 228 3.61 -11.77 -14.38
C PHE A 228 4.38 -10.47 -14.09
N LEU A 229 4.29 -9.48 -14.99
CA LEU A 229 4.99 -8.21 -14.81
C LEU A 229 4.50 -7.42 -13.58
N ALA A 230 3.24 -7.55 -13.20
CA ALA A 230 2.72 -6.92 -11.99
C ALA A 230 3.34 -7.53 -10.72
N PHE A 231 3.48 -8.87 -10.65
CA PHE A 231 4.18 -9.52 -9.54
C PHE A 231 5.67 -9.16 -9.51
N VAL A 232 6.33 -9.11 -10.66
CA VAL A 232 7.73 -8.65 -10.77
C VAL A 232 7.88 -7.22 -10.24
N PHE A 233 6.99 -6.31 -10.65
CA PHE A 233 6.99 -4.93 -10.17
C PHE A 233 6.73 -4.86 -8.65
N SER A 234 5.75 -5.60 -8.13
CA SER A 234 5.46 -5.68 -6.70
C SER A 234 6.69 -6.14 -5.90
N GLY A 235 7.34 -7.20 -6.38
CA GLY A 235 8.56 -7.71 -5.75
C GLY A 235 9.68 -6.67 -5.71
N VAL A 236 9.95 -5.98 -6.83
CA VAL A 236 10.96 -4.91 -6.87
C VAL A 236 10.61 -3.79 -5.89
N MET A 237 9.34 -3.35 -5.83
CA MET A 237 8.92 -2.34 -4.86
C MET A 237 9.10 -2.83 -3.41
N ALA A 238 8.85 -4.10 -3.13
CA ALA A 238 9.09 -4.69 -1.81
C ALA A 238 10.59 -4.74 -1.47
N GLY A 239 11.44 -5.06 -2.44
CA GLY A 239 12.89 -5.01 -2.27
C GLY A 239 13.41 -3.61 -1.94
N VAL A 240 12.95 -2.59 -2.68
CA VAL A 240 13.26 -1.18 -2.43
C VAL A 240 12.70 -0.71 -1.08
N ALA A 241 11.50 -1.18 -0.70
CA ALA A 241 10.90 -0.87 0.60
C ALA A 241 11.73 -1.42 1.77
N GLY A 242 12.46 -2.53 1.58
CA GLY A 242 13.44 -3.03 2.56
C GLY A 242 14.60 -2.05 2.80
N VAL A 243 15.08 -1.39 1.74
CA VAL A 243 16.08 -0.33 1.87
C VAL A 243 15.50 0.90 2.58
N PHE A 244 14.26 1.28 2.29
CA PHE A 244 13.57 2.36 3.02
C PHE A 244 13.38 2.02 4.51
N TYR A 245 13.14 0.74 4.82
CA TYR A 245 13.08 0.26 6.19
C TYR A 245 14.42 0.51 6.92
N LEU A 246 15.56 0.17 6.31
CA LEU A 246 16.89 0.46 6.87
C LEU A 246 17.15 1.96 7.04
N MET A 247 16.79 2.78 6.05
CA MET A 247 16.88 4.24 6.14
C MET A 247 16.07 4.80 7.32
N ARG A 248 14.95 4.18 7.65
CA ARG A 248 14.03 4.63 8.71
C ARG A 248 14.49 4.22 10.09
N PHE A 249 14.85 2.95 10.26
CA PHE A 249 15.10 2.37 11.56
C PHE A 249 16.59 2.26 11.91
N ALA A 250 17.47 2.31 10.90
CA ALA A 250 18.92 2.11 11.02
C ALA A 250 19.29 0.84 11.82
N GLN A 251 18.37 -0.13 11.83
CA GLN A 251 18.56 -1.44 12.47
C GLN A 251 17.66 -2.47 11.77
N VAL A 252 18.08 -3.72 11.82
CA VAL A 252 17.29 -4.84 11.29
C VAL A 252 17.62 -6.11 12.05
N ASP A 253 16.56 -6.85 12.37
CA ASP A 253 16.59 -8.19 12.93
C ASP A 253 15.83 -9.16 12.01
N SER A 254 15.79 -10.43 12.41
CA SER A 254 15.08 -11.47 11.65
C SER A 254 13.56 -11.32 11.62
N THR A 255 12.99 -10.45 12.47
CA THR A 255 11.55 -10.17 12.55
C THR A 255 11.14 -8.91 11.82
N ALA A 256 12.08 -8.26 11.13
CA ALA A 256 11.83 -7.01 10.43
C ALA A 256 10.57 -7.07 9.55
N PHE A 257 9.70 -6.08 9.70
CA PHE A 257 8.44 -5.91 8.99
C PHE A 257 7.45 -7.08 9.12
N TYR A 258 7.54 -7.88 10.21
CA TYR A 258 6.63 -9.01 10.47
C TYR A 258 5.20 -8.53 10.73
N GLY A 259 4.19 -9.22 10.14
CA GLY A 259 2.77 -8.97 10.39
C GLY A 259 2.23 -7.69 9.71
N GLN A 260 3.00 -7.04 8.82
CA GLN A 260 2.58 -5.81 8.15
C GLN A 260 1.87 -6.06 6.79
N GLU A 261 1.83 -7.30 6.30
CA GLU A 261 1.19 -7.68 5.04
C GLU A 261 -0.28 -7.26 4.97
N LEU A 262 -1.03 -7.49 6.06
CA LEU A 262 -2.44 -7.12 6.14
C LEU A 262 -2.65 -5.60 6.19
N ALA A 263 -1.74 -4.87 6.83
CA ALA A 263 -1.78 -3.40 6.86
C ALA A 263 -1.61 -2.80 5.46
N VAL A 264 -0.72 -3.38 4.63
CA VAL A 264 -0.53 -2.94 3.25
C VAL A 264 -1.76 -3.24 2.39
N VAL A 265 -2.32 -4.44 2.50
CA VAL A 265 -3.56 -4.80 1.79
C VAL A 265 -4.71 -3.89 2.24
N ALA A 266 -4.88 -3.67 3.55
CA ALA A 266 -5.88 -2.76 4.08
C ALA A 266 -5.71 -1.34 3.53
N ALA A 267 -4.48 -0.81 3.46
CA ALA A 267 -4.19 0.49 2.88
C ALA A 267 -4.69 0.61 1.44
N VAL A 268 -4.42 -0.40 0.61
CA VAL A 268 -4.84 -0.41 -0.80
C VAL A 268 -6.36 -0.50 -0.93
N VAL A 269 -7.03 -1.32 -0.11
CA VAL A 269 -8.49 -1.48 -0.14
C VAL A 269 -9.21 -0.24 0.42
N ILE A 270 -8.76 0.30 1.56
CA ILE A 270 -9.26 1.56 2.12
C ILE A 270 -9.04 2.68 1.10
N GLY A 271 -7.88 2.69 0.43
CA GLY A 271 -7.54 3.60 -0.66
C GLY A 271 -8.43 3.48 -1.90
N GLY A 272 -9.34 2.50 -1.94
CA GLY A 272 -10.37 2.37 -2.95
C GLY A 272 -10.03 1.49 -4.13
N VAL A 273 -8.97 0.69 -4.04
CA VAL A 273 -8.72 -0.39 -5.00
C VAL A 273 -9.57 -1.58 -4.58
N THR A 274 -10.49 -2.00 -5.45
CA THR A 274 -11.42 -3.09 -5.11
C THR A 274 -10.77 -4.46 -5.23
N ILE A 275 -10.98 -5.32 -4.22
CA ILE A 275 -10.51 -6.72 -4.26
C ILE A 275 -11.22 -7.50 -5.39
N MET A 276 -12.43 -7.09 -5.76
CA MET A 276 -13.16 -7.68 -6.90
C MET A 276 -12.56 -7.30 -8.24
N GLY A 277 -11.53 -6.44 -8.25
CA GLY A 277 -10.77 -6.03 -9.43
C GLY A 277 -11.46 -5.02 -10.33
N GLY A 278 -10.74 -4.59 -11.34
CA GLY A 278 -11.23 -3.71 -12.41
C GLY A 278 -11.40 -2.23 -12.01
N SER A 279 -11.14 -1.85 -10.75
CA SER A 279 -11.29 -0.45 -10.32
C SER A 279 -10.35 -0.08 -9.17
N GLY A 280 -10.10 1.23 -9.03
CA GLY A 280 -9.21 1.80 -8.03
C GLY A 280 -8.09 2.63 -8.65
N THR A 281 -7.38 3.39 -7.81
CA THR A 281 -6.28 4.26 -8.25
C THR A 281 -5.06 4.08 -7.36
N VAL A 282 -3.88 4.28 -7.94
CA VAL A 282 -2.61 4.27 -7.21
C VAL A 282 -2.56 5.41 -6.19
N VAL A 283 -3.12 6.57 -6.56
CA VAL A 283 -3.21 7.74 -5.66
C VAL A 283 -4.05 7.39 -4.42
N GLY A 284 -5.21 6.75 -4.63
CA GLY A 284 -6.03 6.27 -3.52
C GLY A 284 -5.28 5.30 -2.62
N ALA A 285 -4.52 4.35 -3.16
CA ALA A 285 -3.72 3.40 -2.38
C ALA A 285 -2.68 4.11 -1.48
N VAL A 286 -2.03 5.16 -1.97
CA VAL A 286 -1.08 5.97 -1.17
C VAL A 286 -1.81 6.77 -0.08
N ILE A 287 -2.98 7.36 -0.38
CA ILE A 287 -3.81 8.04 0.63
C ILE A 287 -4.27 7.04 1.71
N GLY A 288 -4.64 5.82 1.30
CA GLY A 288 -4.97 4.74 2.22
C GLY A 288 -3.78 4.34 3.12
N ALA A 289 -2.56 4.30 2.57
CA ALA A 289 -1.36 4.05 3.35
C ALA A 289 -1.09 5.16 4.40
N LEU A 290 -1.28 6.42 4.02
CA LEU A 290 -1.24 7.55 4.95
C LEU A 290 -2.27 7.40 6.07
N LEU A 291 -3.51 7.03 5.72
CA LEU A 291 -4.58 6.85 6.70
C LEU A 291 -4.27 5.71 7.68
N VAL A 292 -3.84 4.55 7.19
CA VAL A 292 -3.46 3.40 8.05
C VAL A 292 -2.32 3.78 8.99
N GLN A 293 -1.28 4.47 8.49
CA GLN A 293 -0.16 4.91 9.31
C GLN A 293 -0.55 6.00 10.31
N THR A 294 -1.48 6.89 9.95
CA THR A 294 -2.04 7.87 10.89
C THR A 294 -2.76 7.18 12.04
N ILE A 295 -3.59 6.17 11.74
CA ILE A 295 -4.30 5.40 12.77
C ILE A 295 -3.29 4.66 13.66
N GLN A 296 -2.29 3.99 13.10
CA GLN A 296 -1.27 3.27 13.87
C GLN A 296 -0.44 4.21 14.76
N GLY A 297 -0.06 5.38 14.23
CA GLY A 297 0.65 6.42 14.97
C GLY A 297 -0.21 7.02 16.09
N GLY A 298 -1.50 7.25 15.83
CA GLY A 298 -2.47 7.72 16.83
C GLY A 298 -2.66 6.72 17.97
N LEU A 299 -2.77 5.44 17.66
CA LEU A 299 -2.87 4.38 18.68
C LEU A 299 -1.61 4.28 19.53
N ALA A 300 -0.44 4.40 18.92
CA ALA A 300 0.82 4.45 19.66
C ALA A 300 0.89 5.70 20.57
N ALA A 301 0.37 6.84 20.11
CA ALA A 301 0.31 8.07 20.91
C ALA A 301 -0.63 7.96 22.11
N LEU A 302 -1.66 7.10 22.02
CA LEU A 302 -2.57 6.76 23.13
C LEU A 302 -1.99 5.73 24.10
N GLY A 303 -0.75 5.25 23.87
CA GLY A 303 -0.15 4.19 24.68
C GLY A 303 -0.74 2.81 24.46
N VAL A 304 -1.44 2.58 23.35
CA VAL A 304 -1.98 1.27 22.99
C VAL A 304 -0.81 0.33 22.69
N ASP A 305 -0.79 -0.82 23.35
CA ASP A 305 0.26 -1.82 23.22
C ASP A 305 0.42 -2.27 21.76
N ALA A 306 1.68 -2.52 21.37
CA ALA A 306 2.04 -2.93 20.02
C ALA A 306 1.32 -4.23 19.57
N PHE A 307 0.99 -5.12 20.50
CA PHE A 307 0.26 -6.37 20.20
C PHE A 307 -1.15 -6.11 19.65
N TRP A 308 -1.81 -5.02 20.05
CA TRP A 308 -3.11 -4.63 19.51
C TRP A 308 -3.05 -4.17 18.05
N LYS A 309 -1.89 -3.77 17.54
CA LYS A 309 -1.73 -3.34 16.14
C LYS A 309 -2.16 -4.44 15.15
N ALA A 310 -1.83 -5.70 15.44
CA ALA A 310 -2.22 -6.81 14.57
C ALA A 310 -3.74 -7.00 14.53
N ALA A 311 -4.41 -6.94 15.70
CA ALA A 311 -5.87 -7.03 15.80
C ALA A 311 -6.56 -5.86 15.08
N ILE A 312 -6.03 -4.65 15.24
CA ILE A 312 -6.57 -3.44 14.60
C ILE A 312 -6.37 -3.49 13.09
N ASN A 313 -5.22 -3.95 12.59
CA ASN A 313 -5.00 -4.14 11.15
C ASN A 313 -6.00 -5.15 10.55
N GLY A 314 -6.25 -6.26 11.25
CA GLY A 314 -7.27 -7.22 10.84
C GLY A 314 -8.68 -6.63 10.82
N LEU A 315 -9.04 -5.85 11.86
CA LEU A 315 -10.33 -5.17 11.94
C LEU A 315 -10.49 -4.13 10.83
N LEU A 316 -9.48 -3.31 10.58
CA LEU A 316 -9.48 -2.31 9.50
C LEU A 316 -9.68 -2.98 8.14
N LEU A 317 -9.02 -4.12 7.89
CA LEU A 317 -9.19 -4.89 6.66
C LEU A 317 -10.62 -5.39 6.50
N ILE A 318 -11.21 -5.98 7.56
CA ILE A 318 -12.61 -6.46 7.54
C ILE A 318 -13.57 -5.31 7.25
N ILE A 319 -13.42 -4.18 7.95
CA ILE A 319 -14.25 -2.99 7.73
C ILE A 319 -14.12 -2.49 6.29
N ALA A 320 -12.89 -2.44 5.75
CA ALA A 320 -12.64 -1.99 4.39
C ALA A 320 -13.32 -2.90 3.35
N ILE A 321 -13.18 -4.22 3.49
CA ILE A 321 -13.82 -5.21 2.59
C ILE A 321 -15.34 -5.13 2.70
N TYR A 322 -15.89 -5.00 3.90
CA TYR A 322 -17.32 -4.85 4.11
C TYR A 322 -17.86 -3.58 3.44
N ALA A 323 -17.18 -2.44 3.64
CA ALA A 323 -17.56 -1.18 3.01
C ALA A 323 -17.49 -1.27 1.47
N ASP A 324 -16.44 -1.89 0.92
CA ASP A 324 -16.30 -2.11 -0.53
C ASP A 324 -17.47 -2.96 -1.06
N ARG A 325 -17.83 -4.04 -0.37
CA ARG A 325 -18.96 -4.91 -0.75
C ARG A 325 -20.30 -4.17 -0.74
N VAL A 326 -20.57 -3.39 0.31
CA VAL A 326 -21.81 -2.60 0.42
C VAL A 326 -21.91 -1.57 -0.71
N LEU A 327 -20.81 -0.90 -1.04
CA LEU A 327 -20.77 0.06 -2.13
C LEU A 327 -20.98 -0.61 -3.49
N ALA A 328 -20.34 -1.78 -3.73
CA ALA A 328 -20.52 -2.54 -4.95
C ALA A 328 -21.98 -2.95 -5.19
N VAL A 329 -22.64 -3.51 -4.15
CA VAL A 329 -24.07 -3.90 -4.21
C VAL A 329 -25.00 -2.70 -4.45
N ARG A 330 -24.70 -1.54 -3.82
CA ARG A 330 -25.49 -0.32 -4.05
C ARG A 330 -25.37 0.17 -5.50
N ASN A 331 -24.15 0.18 -6.05
CA ASN A 331 -23.90 0.61 -7.43
C ASN A 331 -24.60 -0.33 -8.44
N GLU A 332 -24.55 -1.65 -8.21
CA GLU A 332 -25.25 -2.63 -9.04
C GLU A 332 -26.77 -2.38 -9.05
N LYS A 333 -27.38 -2.17 -7.90
CA LYS A 333 -28.82 -1.85 -7.79
C LYS A 333 -29.18 -0.55 -8.50
N GLN A 334 -28.33 0.49 -8.42
CA GLN A 334 -28.55 1.76 -9.11
C GLN A 334 -28.51 1.58 -10.62
N LEU A 335 -27.53 0.81 -11.15
CA LEU A 335 -27.40 0.53 -12.58
C LEU A 335 -28.60 -0.28 -13.10
N LEU A 336 -29.07 -1.26 -12.33
CA LEU A 336 -30.28 -2.03 -12.69
C LEU A 336 -31.53 -1.12 -12.72
N ALA A 337 -31.69 -0.24 -11.74
CA ALA A 337 -32.80 0.71 -11.70
C ALA A 337 -32.77 1.70 -12.88
N GLN A 338 -31.59 2.17 -13.29
CA GLN A 338 -31.44 3.01 -14.50
C GLN A 338 -31.81 2.27 -15.77
N ARG A 339 -31.33 1.03 -15.97
CA ARG A 339 -31.66 0.20 -17.14
C ARG A 339 -33.17 -0.11 -17.25
N ILE A 340 -33.86 -0.28 -16.10
CA ILE A 340 -35.31 -0.46 -16.10
C ILE A 340 -36.02 0.83 -16.53
N ARG A 341 -35.58 2.00 -16.06
CA ARG A 341 -36.13 3.31 -16.46
C ARG A 341 -35.94 3.66 -17.94
N GLU A 342 -34.83 3.21 -18.54
CA GLU A 342 -34.53 3.43 -19.95
C GLU A 342 -35.32 2.49 -20.88
N ARG A 343 -35.96 1.45 -20.35
CA ARG A 343 -36.79 0.50 -21.11
C ARG A 343 -38.29 0.74 -21.03
N ILE A 344 -38.71 1.67 -20.16
CA ILE A 344 -40.09 2.16 -20.02
C ILE A 344 -40.22 3.51 -20.73
#